data_e7a11e7a91c61e767aca04bff6254341
#
_entry.id   e7a11e7a91c61e767aca04bff6254341
#
_cell.length_a   1.000
_cell.length_b   1.000
_cell.length_c   1.000
_cell.angle_alpha   90.00
_cell.angle_beta   90.00
_cell.angle_gamma   90.00
#
_symmetry.space_group_name_H-M   'P 1'
#
loop_
_entity.id
_entity.type
_entity.pdbx_description
1 polymer ?
#
loop_
_entity_poly.entity_id
_entity_poly.type
_entity_poly.pdbx_seq_one_letter_code
_entity_poly.pdbx_strand_id
1 'polypeptide(L)'
;DYLKKLGIDAIWLSPVYRSPQDDNGYDISDYQDIEPMFGTMEDMEQLFVEAKKRGIRIMMDLVLNHTSDEHRWFLEAKKSKDNPYHDYYVWRDGEEDVYPNDMNSVFGGPAWEWVPELGQYYFHQFSVKQPDLNWENPKVRRELYDMILWWMEKGAGGFRLDVIDQIAKEPDLKITNNGPKLHEFLRELSRETFQKGDMITVGEAWGATPEIAKKYSNPDGSEFSMVFQFEHIMLDQEEGKEKWDTIPLNLVKLKKCLAKWQNTLYQVGWNSLFMNNHDLPRIVSRWGNDGKYRKESAKMLATMLHGMQGTPYIYQG
;
A
#
# COMPACT_ATOMS: atom_id res chain seq x y z
N ASP A 1 -17.72 10.71 -16.77
CA ASP A 1 -18.28 12.09 -16.89
C ASP A 1 -18.58 12.71 -15.50
N TYR A 2 -19.18 11.96 -14.57
CA TYR A 2 -19.46 12.45 -13.21
C TYR A 2 -18.18 12.91 -12.49
N LEU A 3 -17.14 12.04 -12.44
CA LEU A 3 -15.87 12.33 -11.77
C LEU A 3 -15.15 13.53 -12.42
N LYS A 4 -15.21 13.68 -13.74
CA LYS A 4 -14.67 14.87 -14.43
C LYS A 4 -15.41 16.15 -14.04
N LYS A 5 -16.74 16.11 -13.92
CA LYS A 5 -17.53 17.26 -13.43
C LYS A 5 -17.24 17.58 -11.96
N LEU A 6 -16.92 16.57 -11.16
CA LEU A 6 -16.50 16.75 -9.76
C LEU A 6 -15.10 17.39 -9.64
N GLY A 7 -14.29 17.40 -10.71
CA GLY A 7 -12.95 17.97 -10.73
C GLY A 7 -11.85 16.98 -10.36
N ILE A 8 -12.11 15.68 -10.55
CA ILE A 8 -11.11 14.63 -10.28
C ILE A 8 -10.08 14.58 -11.42
N ASP A 9 -8.79 14.57 -11.08
CA ASP A 9 -7.66 14.49 -12.00
C ASP A 9 -7.03 13.10 -12.05
N ALA A 10 -7.19 12.31 -10.99
CA ALA A 10 -6.69 10.93 -10.92
C ALA A 10 -7.68 10.03 -10.18
N ILE A 11 -7.73 8.76 -10.55
CA ILE A 11 -8.50 7.71 -9.88
C ILE A 11 -7.54 6.62 -9.46
N TRP A 12 -7.45 6.33 -8.17
CA TRP A 12 -6.81 5.13 -7.67
C TRP A 12 -7.85 4.01 -7.58
N LEU A 13 -7.56 2.89 -8.23
CA LEU A 13 -8.31 1.64 -8.14
C LEU A 13 -7.67 0.74 -7.08
N SER A 14 -8.48 0.16 -6.19
CA SER A 14 -8.05 -1.00 -5.40
C SER A 14 -7.59 -2.13 -6.33
N PRO A 15 -6.85 -3.16 -5.86
CA PRO A 15 -6.33 -4.19 -6.74
C PRO A 15 -7.40 -4.81 -7.62
N VAL A 16 -7.13 -4.86 -8.93
CA VAL A 16 -8.02 -5.44 -9.96
C VAL A 16 -7.41 -6.67 -10.63
N TYR A 17 -6.23 -7.08 -10.17
CA TYR A 17 -5.50 -8.21 -10.70
C TYR A 17 -6.15 -9.54 -10.34
N ARG A 18 -5.72 -10.64 -11.00
CA ARG A 18 -6.13 -11.99 -10.60
C ARG A 18 -5.83 -12.23 -9.13
N SER A 19 -6.85 -12.69 -8.40
CA SER A 19 -6.75 -12.93 -6.97
C SER A 19 -7.78 -13.95 -6.53
N PRO A 20 -7.44 -14.90 -5.62
CA PRO A 20 -8.43 -15.73 -4.95
C PRO A 20 -9.36 -14.96 -4.02
N GLN A 21 -9.12 -13.66 -3.79
CA GLN A 21 -9.95 -12.75 -2.97
C GLN A 21 -9.98 -13.12 -1.48
N ASP A 22 -8.90 -13.71 -0.96
CA ASP A 22 -8.74 -13.97 0.48
C ASP A 22 -8.64 -12.66 1.27
N ASP A 23 -8.00 -11.65 0.66
CA ASP A 23 -7.84 -10.30 1.22
C ASP A 23 -8.30 -9.21 0.24
N ASN A 24 -9.53 -9.34 -0.28
CA ASN A 24 -10.17 -8.34 -1.15
C ASN A 24 -9.30 -7.88 -2.35
N GLY A 25 -8.49 -8.78 -2.90
CA GLY A 25 -7.62 -8.53 -4.04
C GLY A 25 -6.17 -8.21 -3.69
N TYR A 26 -5.83 -8.01 -2.41
CA TYR A 26 -4.44 -7.79 -1.98
C TYR A 26 -3.60 -9.09 -1.95
N ASP A 27 -4.22 -10.24 -2.19
CA ASP A 27 -3.60 -11.56 -2.41
C ASP A 27 -3.52 -11.84 -3.92
N ILE A 28 -2.51 -11.28 -4.59
CA ILE A 28 -2.40 -11.31 -6.05
C ILE A 28 -1.81 -12.64 -6.53
N SER A 29 -2.54 -13.35 -7.40
CA SER A 29 -2.09 -14.59 -8.04
C SER A 29 -1.49 -14.39 -9.44
N ASP A 30 -1.85 -13.30 -10.14
CA ASP A 30 -1.22 -12.88 -11.39
C ASP A 30 -1.30 -11.35 -11.53
N TYR A 31 -0.15 -10.68 -11.57
CA TYR A 31 -0.05 -9.22 -11.68
C TYR A 31 -0.38 -8.69 -13.08
N GLN A 32 -0.41 -9.54 -14.11
CA GLN A 32 -0.54 -9.13 -15.51
C GLN A 32 -1.85 -9.61 -16.15
N ASP A 33 -2.84 -9.97 -15.32
CA ASP A 33 -4.20 -10.27 -15.76
C ASP A 33 -5.23 -9.59 -14.86
N ILE A 34 -6.46 -9.46 -15.34
CA ILE A 34 -7.58 -8.83 -14.61
C ILE A 34 -8.46 -9.91 -14.01
N GLU A 35 -8.89 -9.70 -12.77
CA GLU A 35 -9.85 -10.58 -12.10
C GLU A 35 -11.20 -10.54 -12.84
N PRO A 36 -11.77 -11.68 -13.30
CA PRO A 36 -12.95 -11.71 -14.13
C PRO A 36 -14.18 -10.99 -13.56
N MET A 37 -14.27 -10.87 -12.23
CA MET A 37 -15.37 -10.15 -11.60
C MET A 37 -15.36 -8.64 -11.92
N PHE A 38 -14.20 -8.10 -12.30
CA PHE A 38 -14.02 -6.68 -12.67
C PHE A 38 -14.04 -6.46 -14.17
N GLY A 39 -13.86 -7.50 -14.98
CA GLY A 39 -13.85 -7.41 -16.43
C GLY A 39 -12.66 -8.14 -17.06
N THR A 40 -12.24 -7.66 -18.21
CA THR A 40 -11.15 -8.22 -19.03
C THR A 40 -9.98 -7.24 -19.14
N MET A 41 -8.87 -7.68 -19.71
CA MET A 41 -7.76 -6.80 -20.04
C MET A 41 -8.17 -5.72 -21.06
N GLU A 42 -9.02 -6.07 -22.02
CA GLU A 42 -9.56 -5.12 -22.99
C GLU A 42 -10.41 -4.03 -22.33
N ASP A 43 -11.21 -4.39 -21.31
CA ASP A 43 -11.97 -3.42 -20.51
C ASP A 43 -11.05 -2.46 -19.76
N MET A 44 -9.95 -2.98 -19.20
CA MET A 44 -8.96 -2.15 -18.51
C MET A 44 -8.21 -1.21 -19.44
N GLU A 45 -7.79 -1.68 -20.61
CA GLU A 45 -7.17 -0.84 -21.65
C GLU A 45 -8.15 0.23 -22.14
N GLN A 46 -9.42 -0.11 -22.32
CA GLN A 46 -10.46 0.86 -22.66
C GLN A 46 -10.64 1.90 -21.54
N LEU A 47 -10.59 1.50 -20.27
CA LEU A 47 -10.66 2.42 -19.14
C LEU A 47 -9.51 3.44 -19.17
N PHE A 48 -8.27 3.01 -19.43
CA PHE A 48 -7.13 3.92 -19.58
C PHE A 48 -7.35 4.94 -20.69
N VAL A 49 -7.81 4.47 -21.86
CA VAL A 49 -8.07 5.35 -23.03
C VAL A 49 -9.18 6.35 -22.72
N GLU A 50 -10.30 5.91 -22.14
CA GLU A 50 -11.45 6.76 -21.85
C GLU A 50 -11.18 7.77 -20.71
N ALA A 51 -10.41 7.37 -19.70
CA ALA A 51 -9.96 8.27 -18.64
C ALA A 51 -9.02 9.36 -19.21
N LYS A 52 -8.04 8.97 -20.02
CA LYS A 52 -7.10 9.89 -20.67
C LYS A 52 -7.80 10.93 -21.56
N LYS A 53 -8.83 10.54 -22.33
CA LYS A 53 -9.65 11.47 -23.13
C LYS A 53 -10.33 12.54 -22.26
N ARG A 54 -10.59 12.25 -21.00
CA ARG A 54 -11.21 13.15 -20.02
C ARG A 54 -10.19 13.91 -19.18
N GLY A 55 -8.89 13.71 -19.44
CA GLY A 55 -7.80 14.28 -18.65
C GLY A 55 -7.76 13.71 -17.22
N ILE A 56 -8.14 12.44 -17.06
CA ILE A 56 -8.07 11.71 -15.78
C ILE A 56 -7.01 10.62 -15.89
N ARG A 57 -6.13 10.53 -14.91
CA ARG A 57 -5.14 9.44 -14.79
C ARG A 57 -5.74 8.27 -14.00
N ILE A 58 -5.47 7.07 -14.42
CA ILE A 58 -5.78 5.86 -13.64
C ILE A 58 -4.51 5.46 -12.90
N MET A 59 -4.60 5.38 -11.59
CA MET A 59 -3.56 4.86 -10.71
C MET A 59 -3.93 3.43 -10.30
N MET A 60 -3.01 2.50 -10.48
CA MET A 60 -3.18 1.12 -10.06
C MET A 60 -2.58 0.89 -8.68
N ASP A 61 -3.08 -0.11 -7.97
CA ASP A 61 -2.52 -0.53 -6.70
C ASP A 61 -1.38 -1.53 -6.92
N LEU A 62 -0.23 -1.32 -6.33
CA LEU A 62 0.92 -2.23 -6.40
C LEU A 62 1.13 -2.90 -5.05
N VAL A 63 0.85 -4.17 -4.97
CA VAL A 63 1.12 -5.01 -3.80
C VAL A 63 2.47 -5.68 -4.01
N LEU A 64 3.53 -5.06 -3.49
CA LEU A 64 4.91 -5.49 -3.74
C LEU A 64 5.55 -6.19 -2.55
N ASN A 65 4.86 -6.24 -1.40
CA ASN A 65 5.36 -6.86 -0.18
C ASN A 65 5.20 -8.38 -0.17
N HIS A 66 4.14 -8.90 -0.79
CA HIS A 66 3.73 -10.30 -0.79
C HIS A 66 2.96 -10.64 -2.05
N THR A 67 2.71 -11.93 -2.27
CA THR A 67 1.78 -12.43 -3.30
C THR A 67 0.73 -13.32 -2.66
N SER A 68 -0.27 -13.76 -3.44
CA SER A 68 -1.08 -14.91 -3.05
C SER A 68 -0.20 -16.18 -2.96
N ASP A 69 -0.59 -17.12 -2.11
CA ASP A 69 -0.03 -18.47 -2.07
C ASP A 69 -0.39 -19.28 -3.35
N GLU A 70 -1.35 -18.80 -4.15
CA GLU A 70 -1.69 -19.32 -5.48
C GLU A 70 -0.87 -18.68 -6.61
N HIS A 71 -0.02 -17.69 -6.32
CA HIS A 71 0.86 -17.12 -7.32
C HIS A 71 1.84 -18.16 -7.85
N ARG A 72 2.08 -18.17 -9.19
CA ARG A 72 2.99 -19.12 -9.84
C ARG A 72 4.36 -19.20 -9.15
N TRP A 73 4.91 -18.08 -8.72
CA TRP A 73 6.22 -18.09 -8.05
C TRP A 73 6.18 -18.87 -6.74
N PHE A 74 5.13 -18.73 -5.93
CA PHE A 74 5.03 -19.46 -4.67
C PHE A 74 4.74 -20.95 -4.87
N LEU A 75 3.86 -21.28 -5.83
CA LEU A 75 3.60 -22.69 -6.20
C LEU A 75 4.87 -23.40 -6.65
N GLU A 76 5.77 -22.71 -7.37
CA GLU A 76 7.08 -23.25 -7.75
C GLU A 76 8.03 -23.28 -6.54
N ALA A 77 8.09 -22.22 -5.73
CA ALA A 77 8.96 -22.10 -4.56
C ALA A 77 8.77 -23.25 -3.55
N LYS A 78 7.52 -23.72 -3.38
CA LYS A 78 7.16 -24.82 -2.47
C LYS A 78 7.58 -26.21 -2.95
N LYS A 79 7.98 -26.38 -4.22
CA LYS A 79 8.30 -27.71 -4.76
C LYS A 79 9.65 -28.24 -4.28
N SER A 80 10.65 -27.39 -4.12
CA SER A 80 12.00 -27.78 -3.71
C SER A 80 12.81 -26.57 -3.29
N LYS A 81 13.73 -26.75 -2.34
CA LYS A 81 14.73 -25.75 -1.96
C LYS A 81 15.66 -25.34 -3.12
N ASP A 82 15.84 -26.22 -4.09
CA ASP A 82 16.66 -25.95 -5.29
C ASP A 82 15.87 -25.29 -6.43
N ASN A 83 14.57 -25.06 -6.26
CA ASN A 83 13.75 -24.43 -7.28
C ASN A 83 14.20 -22.97 -7.50
N PRO A 84 14.34 -22.48 -8.74
CA PRO A 84 14.76 -21.10 -9.03
C PRO A 84 13.89 -20.01 -8.37
N TYR A 85 12.64 -20.32 -8.05
CA TYR A 85 11.71 -19.42 -7.37
C TYR A 85 11.74 -19.53 -5.84
N HIS A 86 12.48 -20.51 -5.27
CA HIS A 86 12.47 -20.72 -3.83
C HIS A 86 12.88 -19.45 -3.08
N ASP A 87 13.99 -18.85 -3.45
CA ASP A 87 14.51 -17.62 -2.84
C ASP A 87 13.74 -16.33 -3.22
N TYR A 88 12.59 -16.46 -3.89
CA TYR A 88 11.68 -15.32 -4.09
C TYR A 88 10.91 -14.95 -2.83
N TYR A 89 10.84 -15.86 -1.87
CA TYR A 89 10.14 -15.70 -0.61
C TYR A 89 11.10 -15.85 0.57
N VAL A 90 10.63 -15.46 1.76
CA VAL A 90 11.45 -15.52 2.98
C VAL A 90 11.21 -16.85 3.67
N TRP A 91 12.24 -17.69 3.71
CA TRP A 91 12.21 -19.02 4.31
C TRP A 91 13.17 -19.16 5.47
N ARG A 92 12.84 -20.06 6.43
CA ARG A 92 13.77 -20.50 7.50
C ARG A 92 13.66 -22.00 7.72
N ASP A 93 14.79 -22.69 7.78
CA ASP A 93 14.84 -24.08 8.21
C ASP A 93 14.35 -24.19 9.66
N GLY A 94 13.68 -25.30 9.98
CA GLY A 94 13.14 -25.52 11.33
C GLY A 94 12.63 -26.94 11.54
N GLU A 95 11.93 -27.10 12.64
CA GLU A 95 11.19 -28.31 13.02
C GLU A 95 9.73 -27.90 13.25
N GLU A 96 8.81 -28.82 12.98
CA GLU A 96 7.38 -28.59 13.20
C GLU A 96 7.11 -28.10 14.62
N ASP A 97 6.22 -27.12 14.79
CA ASP A 97 5.87 -26.47 16.05
C ASP A 97 7.01 -25.69 16.74
N VAL A 98 8.17 -25.51 16.05
CA VAL A 98 9.27 -24.69 16.55
C VAL A 98 9.46 -23.48 15.64
N TYR A 99 8.76 -22.40 15.94
CA TYR A 99 8.79 -21.19 15.13
C TYR A 99 10.16 -20.51 15.13
N PRO A 100 10.62 -19.92 14.01
CA PRO A 100 11.89 -19.19 13.95
C PRO A 100 12.01 -18.06 14.97
N ASN A 101 10.89 -17.43 15.32
CA ASN A 101 10.77 -16.44 16.40
C ASN A 101 9.30 -16.26 16.80
N ASP A 102 9.03 -15.37 17.75
CA ASP A 102 7.72 -15.09 18.34
C ASP A 102 6.95 -13.96 17.62
N MET A 103 7.26 -13.66 16.35
CA MET A 103 6.52 -12.67 15.58
C MET A 103 5.10 -13.15 15.29
N ASN A 104 4.17 -12.21 15.40
CA ASN A 104 2.78 -12.42 15.02
C ASN A 104 2.46 -11.70 13.70
N SER A 105 1.58 -12.31 12.92
CA SER A 105 0.96 -11.72 11.75
C SER A 105 0.06 -10.53 12.16
N VAL A 106 -0.10 -9.57 11.27
CA VAL A 106 -1.04 -8.45 11.44
C VAL A 106 -2.48 -8.94 11.59
N PHE A 107 -2.82 -10.06 10.93
CA PHE A 107 -4.16 -10.67 11.01
C PHE A 107 -4.31 -11.67 12.16
N GLY A 108 -3.29 -11.79 13.00
CA GLY A 108 -3.28 -12.66 14.17
C GLY A 108 -2.63 -14.02 13.91
N GLY A 109 -2.20 -14.67 14.99
CA GLY A 109 -1.43 -15.91 14.93
C GLY A 109 0.06 -15.69 14.59
N PRO A 110 0.86 -16.78 14.52
CA PRO A 110 2.28 -16.71 14.16
C PRO A 110 2.47 -16.11 12.76
N ALA A 111 3.58 -15.40 12.54
CA ALA A 111 3.96 -14.86 11.22
C ALA A 111 4.77 -15.87 10.37
N TRP A 112 4.84 -17.11 10.80
CA TRP A 112 5.58 -18.18 10.14
C TRP A 112 4.69 -19.41 9.97
N GLU A 113 4.64 -19.95 8.75
CA GLU A 113 3.86 -21.14 8.42
C GLU A 113 4.76 -22.29 7.99
N TRP A 114 4.51 -23.48 8.56
CA TRP A 114 5.31 -24.68 8.34
C TRP A 114 4.97 -25.37 7.02
N VAL A 115 6.02 -25.79 6.28
CA VAL A 115 5.90 -26.58 5.07
C VAL A 115 6.63 -27.90 5.26
N PRO A 116 5.92 -28.99 5.61
CA PRO A 116 6.51 -30.28 5.97
C PRO A 116 7.45 -30.85 4.88
N GLU A 117 7.05 -30.70 3.61
CA GLU A 117 7.79 -31.25 2.47
C GLU A 117 9.18 -30.60 2.31
N LEU A 118 9.34 -29.38 2.80
CA LEU A 118 10.61 -28.64 2.74
C LEU A 118 11.37 -28.68 4.07
N GLY A 119 10.71 -28.98 5.19
CA GLY A 119 11.29 -28.79 6.51
C GLY A 119 11.65 -27.34 6.79
N GLN A 120 10.77 -26.42 6.36
CA GLN A 120 10.97 -24.98 6.47
C GLN A 120 9.69 -24.27 6.83
N TYR A 121 9.84 -23.06 7.37
CA TYR A 121 8.81 -22.06 7.53
C TYR A 121 8.95 -20.99 6.45
N TYR A 122 7.83 -20.52 5.88
CA TYR A 122 7.82 -19.25 5.17
C TYR A 122 7.26 -18.13 6.05
N PHE A 123 7.73 -16.92 5.79
CA PHE A 123 7.26 -15.72 6.49
C PHE A 123 6.04 -15.12 5.78
N HIS A 124 5.04 -14.70 6.58
CA HIS A 124 3.89 -13.94 6.13
C HIS A 124 3.53 -12.86 7.16
N GLN A 125 3.61 -11.60 6.77
CA GLN A 125 3.27 -10.49 7.65
C GLN A 125 1.74 -10.34 7.82
N PHE A 126 0.97 -10.75 6.81
CA PHE A 126 -0.49 -10.70 6.75
C PHE A 126 -1.11 -12.11 6.80
N SER A 127 -2.05 -12.45 5.92
CA SER A 127 -2.63 -13.78 5.91
C SER A 127 -1.57 -14.87 5.66
N VAL A 128 -1.80 -16.07 6.20
CA VAL A 128 -1.05 -17.28 5.84
C VAL A 128 -1.05 -17.52 4.31
N LYS A 129 -2.05 -17.02 3.60
CA LYS A 129 -2.14 -17.07 2.13
C LYS A 129 -1.42 -15.93 1.42
N GLN A 130 -0.67 -15.10 2.15
CA GLN A 130 0.06 -13.96 1.59
C GLN A 130 1.56 -14.07 1.93
N PRO A 131 2.30 -15.04 1.35
CA PRO A 131 3.73 -15.20 1.60
C PRO A 131 4.51 -13.97 1.18
N ASP A 132 5.41 -13.52 2.03
CA ASP A 132 6.19 -12.30 1.84
C ASP A 132 7.34 -12.49 0.87
N LEU A 133 7.47 -11.56 -0.08
CA LEU A 133 8.55 -11.54 -1.06
C LEU A 133 9.89 -11.16 -0.45
N ASN A 134 10.95 -11.80 -0.93
CA ASN A 134 12.33 -11.54 -0.56
C ASN A 134 12.95 -10.43 -1.43
N TRP A 135 12.83 -9.18 -0.99
CA TRP A 135 13.39 -8.01 -1.69
C TRP A 135 14.93 -7.96 -1.71
N GLU A 136 15.62 -8.75 -0.89
CA GLU A 136 17.07 -8.92 -1.01
C GLU A 136 17.46 -9.61 -2.32
N ASN A 137 16.57 -10.43 -2.87
CA ASN A 137 16.78 -11.10 -4.14
C ASN A 137 16.61 -10.14 -5.33
N PRO A 138 17.68 -9.82 -6.09
CA PRO A 138 17.58 -8.89 -7.22
C PRO A 138 16.70 -9.43 -8.37
N LYS A 139 16.46 -10.76 -8.45
CA LYS A 139 15.57 -11.34 -9.47
C LYS A 139 14.12 -10.96 -9.15
N VAL A 140 13.72 -11.00 -7.88
CA VAL A 140 12.37 -10.56 -7.45
C VAL A 140 12.16 -9.11 -7.83
N ARG A 141 13.13 -8.23 -7.50
CA ARG A 141 13.03 -6.81 -7.85
C ARG A 141 12.90 -6.61 -9.35
N ARG A 142 13.68 -7.36 -10.16
CA ARG A 142 13.61 -7.26 -11.63
C ARG A 142 12.24 -7.65 -12.18
N GLU A 143 11.68 -8.78 -11.74
CA GLU A 143 10.34 -9.24 -12.15
C GLU A 143 9.28 -8.18 -11.82
N LEU A 144 9.35 -7.59 -10.62
CA LEU A 144 8.42 -6.54 -10.21
C LEU A 144 8.59 -5.26 -11.06
N TYR A 145 9.83 -4.86 -11.39
CA TYR A 145 10.06 -3.68 -12.24
C TYR A 145 9.56 -3.90 -13.66
N ASP A 146 9.80 -5.08 -14.24
CA ASP A 146 9.32 -5.42 -15.57
C ASP A 146 7.78 -5.44 -15.63
N MET A 147 7.11 -5.93 -14.58
CA MET A 147 5.67 -5.89 -14.44
C MET A 147 5.15 -4.44 -14.37
N ILE A 148 5.78 -3.56 -13.59
CA ILE A 148 5.39 -2.16 -13.46
C ILE A 148 5.55 -1.44 -14.81
N LEU A 149 6.67 -1.64 -15.50
CA LEU A 149 6.92 -1.06 -16.83
C LEU A 149 5.85 -1.50 -17.84
N TRP A 150 5.47 -2.78 -17.79
CA TRP A 150 4.40 -3.31 -18.64
C TRP A 150 3.05 -2.60 -18.40
N TRP A 151 2.68 -2.30 -17.14
CA TRP A 151 1.48 -1.52 -16.85
C TRP A 151 1.59 -0.05 -17.29
N MET A 152 2.79 0.54 -17.17
CA MET A 152 3.04 1.89 -17.69
C MET A 152 2.85 1.93 -19.22
N GLU A 153 3.34 0.94 -19.94
CA GLU A 153 3.15 0.80 -21.41
C GLU A 153 1.66 0.65 -21.78
N LYS A 154 0.87 -0.06 -20.96
CA LYS A 154 -0.57 -0.19 -21.16
C LYS A 154 -1.36 1.09 -20.87
N GLY A 155 -0.78 2.06 -20.19
CA GLY A 155 -1.41 3.36 -19.98
C GLY A 155 -1.74 3.72 -18.54
N ALA A 156 -1.21 2.98 -17.56
CA ALA A 156 -1.29 3.40 -16.15
C ALA A 156 -0.69 4.80 -15.99
N GLY A 157 -1.41 5.70 -15.34
CA GLY A 157 -0.99 7.10 -15.12
C GLY A 157 -0.37 7.34 -13.74
N GLY A 158 -0.26 6.31 -12.94
CA GLY A 158 0.32 6.36 -11.60
C GLY A 158 0.12 5.07 -10.83
N PHE A 159 0.65 5.05 -9.61
CA PHE A 159 0.58 3.89 -8.73
C PHE A 159 0.42 4.28 -7.26
N ARG A 160 -0.38 3.51 -6.54
CA ARG A 160 -0.38 3.47 -5.08
C ARG A 160 0.36 2.19 -4.67
N LEU A 161 1.27 2.29 -3.74
CA LEU A 161 2.11 1.17 -3.32
C LEU A 161 1.68 0.72 -1.93
N ASP A 162 1.15 -0.48 -1.86
CA ASP A 162 0.63 -1.13 -0.65
C ASP A 162 1.74 -1.43 0.33
N VAL A 163 1.54 -1.09 1.59
CA VAL A 163 2.47 -1.31 2.74
C VAL A 163 3.94 -1.21 2.37
N ILE A 164 4.28 -0.19 1.60
CA ILE A 164 5.60 -0.08 0.96
C ILE A 164 6.77 0.08 1.95
N ASP A 165 6.49 0.50 3.17
CA ASP A 165 7.47 0.59 4.24
C ASP A 165 7.91 -0.78 4.80
N GLN A 166 7.27 -1.88 4.34
CA GLN A 166 7.53 -3.25 4.80
C GLN A 166 8.38 -4.09 3.83
N ILE A 167 8.70 -3.61 2.64
CA ILE A 167 9.44 -4.40 1.65
C ILE A 167 10.88 -4.76 2.06
N ALA A 168 11.51 -3.92 2.90
CA ALA A 168 12.88 -4.13 3.40
C ALA A 168 12.89 -4.73 4.82
N LYS A 169 11.96 -5.66 5.09
CA LYS A 169 11.87 -6.36 6.37
C LYS A 169 13.10 -7.18 6.69
N GLU A 170 13.42 -7.29 7.96
CA GLU A 170 14.43 -8.21 8.51
C GLU A 170 13.78 -9.06 9.62
N PRO A 171 13.07 -10.15 9.28
CA PRO A 171 12.29 -10.93 10.24
C PRO A 171 13.12 -11.52 11.38
N ASP A 172 14.38 -11.89 11.15
CA ASP A 172 15.28 -12.39 12.18
C ASP A 172 15.58 -11.35 13.27
N LEU A 173 15.54 -10.07 12.90
CA LEU A 173 15.68 -8.94 13.82
C LEU A 173 14.34 -8.38 14.29
N LYS A 174 13.23 -9.00 13.87
CA LYS A 174 11.85 -8.55 14.13
C LYS A 174 11.57 -7.13 13.60
N ILE A 175 12.22 -6.76 12.50
CA ILE A 175 11.98 -5.50 11.81
C ILE A 175 11.00 -5.77 10.66
N THR A 176 9.80 -5.22 10.76
CA THR A 176 8.73 -5.36 9.76
C THR A 176 8.62 -4.15 8.86
N ASN A 177 8.84 -2.95 9.37
CA ASN A 177 8.73 -1.71 8.61
C ASN A 177 9.97 -0.82 8.78
N ASN A 178 10.19 0.08 7.84
CA ASN A 178 11.32 1.01 7.82
C ASN A 178 12.69 0.30 7.98
N GLY A 179 12.84 -0.90 7.40
CA GLY A 179 14.09 -1.63 7.44
C GLY A 179 15.26 -0.83 6.84
N PRO A 180 16.52 -1.17 7.19
CA PRO A 180 17.68 -0.32 6.89
C PRO A 180 17.92 -0.11 5.39
N LYS A 181 17.52 -1.04 4.52
CA LYS A 181 17.64 -0.92 3.06
C LYS A 181 16.42 -0.32 2.36
N LEU A 182 15.35 0.05 3.10
CA LEU A 182 14.11 0.49 2.49
C LEU A 182 14.32 1.58 1.45
N HIS A 183 14.93 2.69 1.82
CA HIS A 183 15.12 3.82 0.91
C HIS A 183 16.13 3.56 -0.21
N GLU A 184 16.98 2.54 -0.08
CA GLU A 184 17.82 2.05 -1.19
C GLU A 184 16.94 1.35 -2.23
N PHE A 185 16.10 0.42 -1.80
CA PHE A 185 15.16 -0.29 -2.68
C PHE A 185 14.15 0.65 -3.34
N LEU A 186 13.64 1.66 -2.60
CA LEU A 186 12.71 2.63 -3.17
C LEU A 186 13.33 3.50 -4.25
N ARG A 187 14.57 3.94 -4.06
CA ARG A 187 15.30 4.70 -5.09
C ARG A 187 15.63 3.83 -6.31
N GLU A 188 15.98 2.55 -6.10
CA GLU A 188 16.18 1.60 -7.19
C GLU A 188 14.87 1.41 -7.97
N LEU A 189 13.77 1.12 -7.28
CA LEU A 189 12.44 0.97 -7.86
C LEU A 189 12.05 2.20 -8.69
N SER A 190 12.14 3.40 -8.12
CA SER A 190 11.80 4.64 -8.80
C SER A 190 12.64 4.86 -10.05
N ARG A 191 13.95 4.70 -9.96
CA ARG A 191 14.89 4.86 -11.09
C ARG A 191 14.61 3.85 -12.21
N GLU A 192 14.35 2.60 -11.85
CA GLU A 192 14.11 1.52 -12.83
C GLU A 192 12.71 1.56 -13.44
N THR A 193 11.76 2.28 -12.83
CA THR A 193 10.36 2.31 -13.28
C THR A 193 9.80 3.73 -13.42
N PHE A 194 9.37 4.37 -12.35
CA PHE A 194 8.55 5.59 -12.35
C PHE A 194 9.23 6.79 -13.01
N GLN A 195 10.55 6.92 -12.88
CA GLN A 195 11.32 7.99 -13.52
C GLN A 195 11.42 7.84 -15.05
N LYS A 196 11.00 6.71 -15.60
CA LYS A 196 10.93 6.51 -17.07
C LYS A 196 9.66 7.09 -17.69
N GLY A 197 8.74 7.62 -16.88
CA GLY A 197 7.48 8.22 -17.33
C GLY A 197 7.01 9.35 -16.41
N ASP A 198 5.93 10.02 -16.82
CA ASP A 198 5.24 11.01 -15.98
C ASP A 198 4.22 10.30 -15.09
N MET A 199 4.67 9.77 -13.94
CA MET A 199 3.88 8.96 -13.02
C MET A 199 3.53 9.72 -11.75
N ILE A 200 2.28 9.61 -11.29
CA ILE A 200 1.89 9.98 -9.94
C ILE A 200 2.07 8.76 -9.05
N THR A 201 2.82 8.89 -7.97
CA THR A 201 3.07 7.78 -7.05
C THR A 201 2.75 8.16 -5.61
N VAL A 202 2.12 7.24 -4.88
CA VAL A 202 1.85 7.40 -3.46
C VAL A 202 2.14 6.08 -2.73
N GLY A 203 3.00 6.14 -1.73
CA GLY A 203 3.27 4.98 -0.88
C GLY A 203 2.32 4.95 0.32
N GLU A 204 1.83 3.79 0.68
CA GLU A 204 1.20 3.56 1.98
C GLU A 204 2.27 3.21 3.00
N ALA A 205 2.43 4.03 4.05
CA ALA A 205 3.45 3.82 5.06
C ALA A 205 2.90 4.08 6.47
N TRP A 206 2.50 3.02 7.15
CA TRP A 206 2.00 3.07 8.53
C TRP A 206 3.08 3.53 9.53
N GLY A 207 4.33 3.21 9.26
CA GLY A 207 5.49 3.62 10.05
C GLY A 207 6.07 4.98 9.67
N ALA A 208 5.42 5.76 8.79
CA ALA A 208 5.94 7.05 8.38
C ALA A 208 5.89 8.09 9.50
N THR A 209 7.02 8.72 9.75
CA THR A 209 7.13 9.95 10.55
C THR A 209 7.36 11.14 9.60
N PRO A 210 7.12 12.40 10.03
CA PRO A 210 7.39 13.54 9.18
C PRO A 210 8.84 13.59 8.67
N GLU A 211 9.80 13.14 9.45
CA GLU A 211 11.22 13.13 9.07
C GLU A 211 11.51 12.05 8.00
N ILE A 212 10.91 10.88 8.13
CA ILE A 212 11.04 9.81 7.12
C ILE A 212 10.28 10.20 5.84
N ALA A 213 9.12 10.83 5.96
CA ALA A 213 8.29 11.25 4.84
C ALA A 213 9.00 12.21 3.88
N LYS A 214 9.97 13.00 4.35
CA LYS A 214 10.85 13.83 3.50
C LYS A 214 11.63 12.99 2.47
N LYS A 215 12.01 11.76 2.82
CA LYS A 215 12.72 10.87 1.89
C LYS A 215 11.77 10.33 0.83
N TYR A 216 10.59 9.86 1.25
CA TYR A 216 9.57 9.33 0.34
C TYR A 216 9.12 10.35 -0.71
N SER A 217 8.91 11.60 -0.30
CA SER A 217 8.37 12.66 -1.15
C SER A 217 9.36 13.79 -1.43
N ASN A 218 10.65 13.45 -1.52
CA ASN A 218 11.69 14.42 -1.85
C ASN A 218 11.39 15.08 -3.19
N PRO A 219 11.47 16.43 -3.29
CA PRO A 219 11.28 17.16 -4.54
C PRO A 219 12.20 16.76 -5.69
N ASP A 220 13.32 16.07 -5.43
CA ASP A 220 14.18 15.51 -6.47
C ASP A 220 13.56 14.33 -7.24
N GLY A 221 12.40 13.82 -6.77
CA GLY A 221 11.70 12.69 -7.39
C GLY A 221 12.41 11.34 -7.26
N SER A 222 13.32 11.23 -6.30
CA SER A 222 14.15 10.02 -6.15
C SER A 222 13.38 8.80 -5.65
N GLU A 223 12.23 8.99 -4.99
CA GLU A 223 11.36 7.91 -4.52
C GLU A 223 9.94 8.09 -5.09
N PHE A 224 9.01 8.73 -4.35
CA PHE A 224 7.61 8.88 -4.74
C PHE A 224 7.19 10.36 -4.83
N SER A 225 6.00 10.60 -5.38
CA SER A 225 5.40 11.93 -5.35
C SER A 225 4.96 12.31 -3.94
N MET A 226 4.46 11.34 -3.17
CA MET A 226 3.94 11.54 -1.82
C MET A 226 3.80 10.22 -1.05
N VAL A 227 3.44 10.31 0.22
CA VAL A 227 3.18 9.14 1.07
C VAL A 227 1.92 9.34 1.91
N PHE A 228 1.10 8.30 2.04
CA PHE A 228 0.05 8.24 3.04
C PHE A 228 0.67 7.96 4.41
N GLN A 229 0.37 8.83 5.37
CA GLN A 229 0.69 8.66 6.77
C GLN A 229 -0.62 8.56 7.58
N PHE A 230 -0.60 7.86 8.68
CA PHE A 230 -1.82 7.52 9.42
C PHE A 230 -1.93 8.20 10.78
N GLU A 231 -0.95 8.97 11.20
CA GLU A 231 -0.92 9.59 12.54
C GLU A 231 -2.20 10.39 12.84
N HIS A 232 -2.65 11.21 11.87
CA HIS A 232 -3.84 12.06 12.09
C HIS A 232 -5.13 11.26 12.23
N ILE A 233 -5.26 10.15 11.46
CA ILE A 233 -6.49 9.37 11.41
C ILE A 233 -6.60 8.38 12.58
N MET A 234 -5.52 8.18 13.34
CA MET A 234 -5.47 7.30 14.51
C MET A 234 -5.56 8.07 15.85
N LEU A 235 -5.78 9.38 15.82
CA LEU A 235 -5.82 10.22 17.03
C LEU A 235 -7.03 9.95 17.96
N ASP A 236 -8.05 9.28 17.47
CA ASP A 236 -9.21 8.84 18.23
C ASP A 236 -9.18 7.34 18.56
N GLN A 237 -8.08 6.64 18.31
CA GLN A 237 -7.87 5.27 18.81
C GLN A 237 -7.55 5.29 20.30
N GLU A 238 -8.17 4.40 21.06
CA GLU A 238 -7.83 4.19 22.48
C GLU A 238 -6.47 3.47 22.57
N GLU A 239 -5.58 4.01 23.39
CA GLU A 239 -4.23 3.46 23.54
C GLU A 239 -4.26 2.02 24.07
N GLY A 240 -3.53 1.11 23.40
CA GLY A 240 -3.47 -0.31 23.73
C GLY A 240 -4.70 -1.13 23.36
N LYS A 241 -5.62 -0.54 22.54
CA LYS A 241 -6.81 -1.21 22.03
C LYS A 241 -6.76 -1.37 20.50
N GLU A 242 -7.73 -2.10 19.97
CA GLU A 242 -7.87 -2.31 18.53
C GLU A 242 -8.30 -1.02 17.81
N LYS A 243 -8.08 -0.97 16.48
CA LYS A 243 -8.40 0.21 15.66
C LYS A 243 -9.89 0.62 15.69
N TRP A 244 -10.76 -0.27 16.15
CA TRP A 244 -12.20 -0.04 16.26
C TRP A 244 -12.63 0.54 17.63
N ASP A 245 -11.72 0.50 18.64
CA ASP A 245 -11.96 1.05 19.96
C ASP A 245 -11.59 2.54 19.94
N THR A 246 -12.62 3.38 19.79
CA THR A 246 -12.43 4.81 19.60
C THR A 246 -12.80 5.62 20.84
N ILE A 247 -12.08 6.71 21.04
CA ILE A 247 -12.32 7.75 22.04
C ILE A 247 -12.69 9.06 21.35
N PRO A 248 -13.33 10.03 22.06
CA PRO A 248 -13.64 11.34 21.47
C PRO A 248 -12.38 12.02 20.93
N LEU A 249 -12.46 12.53 19.69
CA LEU A 249 -11.36 13.24 19.05
C LEU A 249 -10.91 14.46 19.86
N ASN A 250 -9.63 14.54 20.14
CA ASN A 250 -9.01 15.71 20.75
C ASN A 250 -8.55 16.72 19.68
N LEU A 251 -9.29 17.82 19.53
CA LEU A 251 -9.01 18.83 18.50
C LEU A 251 -7.63 19.50 18.67
N VAL A 252 -7.10 19.60 19.88
CA VAL A 252 -5.76 20.17 20.12
C VAL A 252 -4.70 19.20 19.58
N LYS A 253 -4.85 17.90 19.82
CA LYS A 253 -3.95 16.88 19.25
C LYS A 253 -4.02 16.88 17.72
N LEU A 254 -5.23 16.94 17.14
CA LEU A 254 -5.41 16.99 15.68
C LEU A 254 -4.71 18.22 15.08
N LYS A 255 -4.92 19.43 15.62
CA LYS A 255 -4.26 20.65 15.14
C LYS A 255 -2.74 20.56 15.22
N LYS A 256 -2.21 20.03 16.32
CA LYS A 256 -0.76 19.82 16.49
C LYS A 256 -0.20 18.83 15.47
N CYS A 257 -0.90 17.72 15.25
CA CYS A 257 -0.51 16.71 14.26
C CYS A 257 -0.48 17.31 12.84
N LEU A 258 -1.59 17.91 12.40
CA LEU A 258 -1.67 18.52 11.07
C LEU A 258 -0.64 19.63 10.88
N ALA A 259 -0.46 20.53 11.86
CA ALA A 259 0.56 21.58 11.81
C ALA A 259 1.98 21.01 11.74
N LYS A 260 2.27 19.95 12.48
CA LYS A 260 3.57 19.24 12.43
C LYS A 260 3.86 18.75 11.02
N TRP A 261 2.93 18.00 10.40
CA TRP A 261 3.09 17.45 9.06
C TRP A 261 3.21 18.55 8.00
N GLN A 262 2.34 19.57 8.04
CA GLN A 262 2.38 20.70 7.11
C GLN A 262 3.71 21.46 7.18
N ASN A 263 4.16 21.79 8.39
CA ASN A 263 5.40 22.56 8.57
C ASN A 263 6.65 21.75 8.24
N THR A 264 6.67 20.45 8.59
CA THR A 264 7.87 19.62 8.39
C THR A 264 8.09 19.29 6.92
N LEU A 265 7.03 19.13 6.13
CA LEU A 265 7.13 18.82 4.70
C LEU A 265 7.16 20.10 3.81
N TYR A 266 6.96 21.28 4.38
CA TYR A 266 6.96 22.52 3.62
C TYR A 266 8.28 22.70 2.83
N GLN A 267 8.19 22.79 1.50
CA GLN A 267 9.29 22.93 0.53
C GLN A 267 10.28 21.75 0.45
N VAL A 268 10.13 20.71 1.27
CA VAL A 268 11.06 19.56 1.30
C VAL A 268 10.37 18.23 1.11
N GLY A 269 9.06 18.22 0.90
CA GLY A 269 8.24 17.06 0.66
C GLY A 269 6.82 17.43 0.26
N TRP A 270 5.93 16.45 0.16
CA TRP A 270 4.54 16.67 -0.23
C TRP A 270 3.58 15.81 0.59
N ASN A 271 2.47 16.41 1.06
CA ASN A 271 1.46 15.70 1.84
C ASN A 271 0.43 15.01 0.95
N SER A 272 0.06 13.78 1.28
CA SER A 272 -1.21 13.16 0.87
C SER A 272 -2.26 13.50 1.90
N LEU A 273 -3.37 14.08 1.48
CA LEU A 273 -4.43 14.53 2.37
C LEU A 273 -5.65 13.61 2.22
N PHE A 274 -5.96 12.84 3.24
CA PHE A 274 -7.11 11.94 3.24
C PHE A 274 -7.76 11.87 4.63
N MET A 275 -9.03 11.47 4.65
CA MET A 275 -9.80 11.23 5.88
C MET A 275 -10.49 9.87 5.88
N ASN A 276 -10.63 9.26 4.71
CA ASN A 276 -11.25 7.97 4.52
C ASN A 276 -10.39 7.09 3.62
N ASN A 277 -10.43 5.81 3.87
CA ASN A 277 -9.94 4.76 2.98
C ASN A 277 -10.80 3.49 3.17
N HIS A 278 -10.41 2.40 2.50
CA HIS A 278 -11.12 1.12 2.57
C HIS A 278 -10.86 0.33 3.88
N ASP A 279 -9.84 0.72 4.67
CA ASP A 279 -9.45 0.04 5.91
C ASP A 279 -10.07 0.63 7.18
N LEU A 280 -10.68 1.80 7.07
CA LEU A 280 -11.16 2.55 8.23
C LEU A 280 -12.64 2.96 8.08
N PRO A 281 -13.39 3.06 9.18
CA PRO A 281 -14.74 3.59 9.15
C PRO A 281 -14.78 5.01 8.59
N ARG A 282 -15.92 5.38 7.99
CA ARG A 282 -16.14 6.71 7.42
C ARG A 282 -15.93 7.80 8.47
N ILE A 283 -15.16 8.83 8.11
CA ILE A 283 -14.80 9.91 9.02
C ILE A 283 -16.02 10.72 9.53
N VAL A 284 -17.07 10.83 8.71
CA VAL A 284 -18.31 11.51 9.13
C VAL A 284 -18.95 10.80 10.30
N SER A 285 -18.94 9.46 10.33
CA SER A 285 -19.43 8.67 11.45
C SER A 285 -18.51 8.73 12.68
N ARG A 286 -17.19 8.83 12.46
CA ARG A 286 -16.20 8.88 13.56
C ARG A 286 -16.10 10.26 14.20
N TRP A 287 -15.95 11.32 13.40
CA TRP A 287 -15.65 12.68 13.88
C TRP A 287 -16.78 13.68 13.67
N GLY A 288 -17.81 13.31 12.94
CA GLY A 288 -18.93 14.16 12.60
C GLY A 288 -20.25 13.70 13.21
N ASN A 289 -21.31 14.04 12.53
CA ASN A 289 -22.65 13.60 12.83
C ASN A 289 -23.26 13.01 11.55
N ASP A 290 -23.47 11.72 11.50
CA ASP A 290 -23.99 11.00 10.32
C ASP A 290 -25.53 10.96 10.24
N GLY A 291 -26.19 11.55 11.24
CA GLY A 291 -27.65 11.74 11.26
C GLY A 291 -28.07 13.11 10.72
N LYS A 292 -28.64 13.94 11.59
CA LYS A 292 -29.25 15.26 11.24
C LYS A 292 -28.29 16.21 10.55
N TYR A 293 -26.99 16.22 10.92
CA TYR A 293 -25.98 17.14 10.41
C TYR A 293 -24.96 16.46 9.51
N ARG A 294 -25.34 15.38 8.81
CA ARG A 294 -24.43 14.60 7.95
C ARG A 294 -23.77 15.47 6.86
N LYS A 295 -24.56 16.29 6.16
CA LYS A 295 -24.06 17.16 5.09
C LYS A 295 -23.11 18.23 5.60
N GLU A 296 -23.48 18.87 6.71
CA GLU A 296 -22.68 19.91 7.34
C GLU A 296 -21.36 19.36 7.84
N SER A 297 -21.38 18.18 8.48
CA SER A 297 -20.19 17.46 8.93
C SER A 297 -19.27 17.10 7.75
N ALA A 298 -19.82 16.53 6.69
CA ALA A 298 -19.05 16.18 5.50
C ALA A 298 -18.40 17.42 4.84
N LYS A 299 -19.14 18.53 4.70
CA LYS A 299 -18.64 19.78 4.16
C LYS A 299 -17.55 20.40 5.03
N MET A 300 -17.73 20.38 6.35
CA MET A 300 -16.75 20.90 7.30
C MET A 300 -15.43 20.12 7.21
N LEU A 301 -15.51 18.80 7.23
CA LEU A 301 -14.33 17.93 7.09
C LEU A 301 -13.64 18.10 5.73
N ALA A 302 -14.40 18.17 4.63
CA ALA A 302 -13.87 18.44 3.30
C ALA A 302 -13.19 19.84 3.23
N THR A 303 -13.79 20.86 3.83
CA THR A 303 -13.19 22.21 3.88
C THR A 303 -11.85 22.20 4.62
N MET A 304 -11.77 21.48 5.74
CA MET A 304 -10.51 21.33 6.47
C MET A 304 -9.46 20.62 5.63
N LEU A 305 -9.83 19.50 4.98
CA LEU A 305 -8.92 18.73 4.14
C LEU A 305 -8.37 19.55 2.97
N HIS A 306 -9.25 20.17 2.18
CA HIS A 306 -8.87 20.94 0.98
C HIS A 306 -8.25 22.31 1.30
N GLY A 307 -8.30 22.76 2.54
CA GLY A 307 -7.65 23.99 2.99
C GLY A 307 -6.16 23.84 3.33
N MET A 308 -5.62 22.62 3.28
CA MET A 308 -4.21 22.32 3.59
C MET A 308 -3.39 22.17 2.31
N GLN A 309 -2.06 22.33 2.42
CA GLN A 309 -1.14 22.08 1.31
C GLN A 309 -0.90 20.56 1.15
N GLY A 310 -1.20 20.04 -0.04
CA GLY A 310 -1.02 18.63 -0.38
C GLY A 310 -2.00 18.18 -1.47
N THR A 311 -1.95 16.90 -1.80
CA THR A 311 -2.89 16.28 -2.75
C THR A 311 -4.07 15.68 -1.98
N PRO A 312 -5.30 16.21 -2.16
CA PRO A 312 -6.47 15.67 -1.48
C PRO A 312 -6.97 14.40 -2.15
N TYR A 313 -7.33 13.41 -1.33
CA TYR A 313 -7.94 12.15 -1.74
C TYR A 313 -9.38 12.08 -1.26
N ILE A 314 -10.29 11.77 -2.16
CA ILE A 314 -11.71 11.58 -1.89
C ILE A 314 -12.02 10.10 -2.04
N TYR A 315 -12.42 9.46 -0.95
CA TYR A 315 -12.83 8.06 -0.97
C TYR A 315 -14.24 7.95 -1.54
N GLN A 316 -14.48 6.95 -2.36
CA GLN A 316 -15.75 6.69 -3.03
C GLN A 316 -16.93 6.51 -2.05
N GLY A 317 -18.18 6.85 -2.45
CA GLY A 317 -19.43 6.64 -1.68
C GLY A 317 -20.03 7.86 -1.01
#